data_19b573fa2ef7d1e987c9d537c7a7f660
#
_entry.id   19b573fa2ef7d1e987c9d537c7a7f660
#
_cell.length_a   1.000
_cell.length_b   1.000
_cell.length_c   1.000
_cell.angle_alpha   90.00
_cell.angle_beta   90.00
_cell.angle_gamma   90.00
#
_symmetry.space_group_name_H-M   'P 1'
#
loop_
_entity.id
_entity.type
_entity.pdbx_description
1 polymer ?
#
loop_
_entity_poly.entity_id
_entity_poly.type
_entity_poly.pdbx_seq_one_letter_code
_entity_poly.pdbx_strand_id
1 'polypeptide(L)'
;MPKLLWISQFNLHDSSSGAAVQARIMLEQLAKRGVKVLAIGGFIFDSIAGAKSTFPKLEAEVQQDAAKKPPISLEQNGINYLYIPTSTTSLSLLPHDEEWRIYTAFCRQLNIFRPDVCMGYGMALFGTAVHAECKRRGIPHAYPIYNGNHPYYNFWDSDLLFTDSIAQTQLYAQRDHLNLQATGIFIDKDAYIADSGSHEYITMINPEPRKGGAILAKLALLAKNDPELKNEKFLVVNSRGNFGSTVSVLHDGDGAKNYKPEMFDNVSMAQNTTNMKAIYALTKVLLAPSVPKAWHEGWGRVASEAVLNRIPALVAKNGGLEEAMAGAGIALDVPSTLHDDPARMPSDEEIAPWLEALKQLLKAKIPSKIPSLRGVSEANDEAISLTFEQWKAAESSEWQARFDEAARLLDIGRSTDRTMAMLEPLFAKRASQNPHIMLKGQLRFGFDGNPY
;
A
#
# COMPACT_ATOMS: atom_id res chain seq x y z
N MET A 1 3.07 -29.56 3.88
CA MET A 1 2.52 -28.27 3.46
C MET A 1 2.85 -27.26 4.53
N PRO A 2 3.62 -26.22 4.24
CA PRO A 2 4.00 -25.21 5.23
C PRO A 2 2.77 -24.44 5.72
N LYS A 3 2.81 -24.01 6.99
CA LYS A 3 1.72 -23.32 7.66
C LYS A 3 2.17 -21.93 8.10
N LEU A 4 1.45 -20.91 7.68
CA LEU A 4 1.69 -19.52 8.04
C LEU A 4 0.51 -18.98 8.83
N LEU A 5 0.78 -18.37 9.99
CA LEU A 5 -0.20 -17.66 10.78
C LEU A 5 0.08 -16.16 10.69
N TRP A 6 -0.88 -15.43 10.12
CA TRP A 6 -0.89 -13.97 10.15
C TRP A 6 -1.59 -13.47 11.42
N ILE A 7 -1.02 -12.47 12.08
CA ILE A 7 -1.59 -11.83 13.26
C ILE A 7 -1.41 -10.31 13.22
N SER A 8 -2.50 -9.61 13.38
CA SER A 8 -2.52 -8.14 13.50
C SER A 8 -3.78 -7.71 14.25
N GLN A 9 -3.78 -6.52 14.84
CA GLN A 9 -5.01 -5.89 15.34
C GLN A 9 -5.92 -5.41 14.19
N PHE A 10 -5.29 -5.10 13.04
CA PHE A 10 -5.99 -4.59 11.85
C PHE A 10 -6.70 -5.68 11.07
N ASN A 11 -7.80 -5.27 10.42
CA ASN A 11 -8.58 -6.14 9.53
C ASN A 11 -7.95 -6.19 8.14
N LEU A 12 -7.65 -7.38 7.64
CA LEU A 12 -7.06 -7.55 6.31
C LEU A 12 -8.02 -7.23 5.15
N HIS A 13 -9.33 -7.14 5.43
CA HIS A 13 -10.32 -6.73 4.43
C HIS A 13 -10.51 -5.19 4.36
N ASP A 14 -9.71 -4.42 5.09
CA ASP A 14 -9.73 -2.97 4.98
C ASP A 14 -9.29 -2.50 3.59
N SER A 15 -10.26 -2.14 2.76
CA SER A 15 -10.02 -1.61 1.41
C SER A 15 -9.43 -0.19 1.40
N SER A 16 -9.50 0.52 2.52
CA SER A 16 -8.92 1.88 2.65
C SER A 16 -7.44 1.86 3.05
N SER A 17 -6.91 0.70 3.44
CA SER A 17 -5.52 0.51 3.85
C SER A 17 -4.70 -0.17 2.75
N GLY A 18 -3.76 0.55 2.15
CA GLY A 18 -2.82 -0.03 1.19
C GLY A 18 -2.01 -1.19 1.77
N ALA A 19 -1.64 -1.13 3.06
CA ALA A 19 -0.94 -2.19 3.76
C ALA A 19 -1.79 -3.45 3.93
N ALA A 20 -3.07 -3.30 4.29
CA ALA A 20 -3.99 -4.44 4.43
C ALA A 20 -4.25 -5.12 3.07
N VAL A 21 -4.49 -4.32 2.02
CA VAL A 21 -4.65 -4.84 0.64
C VAL A 21 -3.39 -5.58 0.18
N GLN A 22 -2.20 -4.99 0.39
CA GLN A 22 -0.92 -5.60 0.04
C GLN A 22 -0.72 -6.93 0.76
N ALA A 23 -0.90 -6.95 2.09
CA ALA A 23 -0.74 -8.14 2.91
C ALA A 23 -1.74 -9.24 2.52
N ARG A 24 -3.01 -8.90 2.32
CA ARG A 24 -4.05 -9.85 1.94
C ARG A 24 -3.74 -10.51 0.61
N ILE A 25 -3.42 -9.73 -0.43
CA ILE A 25 -3.11 -10.28 -1.75
C ILE A 25 -1.84 -11.16 -1.68
N MET A 26 -0.81 -10.75 -0.95
CA MET A 26 0.39 -11.56 -0.72
C MET A 26 0.03 -12.91 -0.11
N LEU A 27 -0.76 -12.93 0.96
CA LEU A 27 -1.19 -14.17 1.62
C LEU A 27 -2.02 -15.07 0.68
N GLU A 28 -2.89 -14.49 -0.14
CA GLU A 28 -3.66 -15.21 -1.16
C GLU A 28 -2.73 -15.88 -2.20
N GLN A 29 -1.66 -15.18 -2.63
CA GLN A 29 -0.67 -15.75 -3.53
C GLN A 29 0.14 -16.88 -2.88
N LEU A 30 0.52 -16.73 -1.61
CA LEU A 30 1.18 -17.80 -0.85
C LEU A 30 0.28 -19.02 -0.70
N ALA A 31 -1.02 -18.82 -0.46
CA ALA A 31 -2.01 -19.91 -0.42
C ALA A 31 -2.11 -20.65 -1.77
N LYS A 32 -2.12 -19.93 -2.90
CA LYS A 32 -2.07 -20.51 -4.26
C LYS A 32 -0.79 -21.34 -4.50
N ARG A 33 0.32 -21.02 -3.81
CA ARG A 33 1.60 -21.79 -3.85
C ARG A 33 1.65 -22.93 -2.85
N GLY A 34 0.53 -23.27 -2.20
CA GLY A 34 0.39 -24.39 -1.30
C GLY A 34 0.78 -24.12 0.16
N VAL A 35 0.90 -22.87 0.57
CA VAL A 35 1.03 -22.52 1.99
C VAL A 35 -0.36 -22.53 2.64
N LYS A 36 -0.52 -23.27 3.74
CA LYS A 36 -1.76 -23.18 4.53
C LYS A 36 -1.74 -21.92 5.38
N VAL A 37 -2.68 -21.01 5.15
CA VAL A 37 -2.72 -19.70 5.81
C VAL A 37 -3.91 -19.60 6.77
N LEU A 38 -3.63 -19.14 7.99
CA LEU A 38 -4.62 -18.66 8.96
C LEU A 38 -4.34 -17.20 9.28
N ALA A 39 -5.31 -16.30 9.14
CA ALA A 39 -5.19 -14.90 9.46
C ALA A 39 -6.07 -14.53 10.64
N ILE A 40 -5.49 -13.93 11.67
CA ILE A 40 -6.19 -13.45 12.88
C ILE A 40 -6.13 -11.92 12.89
N GLY A 41 -7.26 -11.28 13.18
CA GLY A 41 -7.33 -9.81 13.31
C GLY A 41 -8.51 -9.35 14.16
N GLY A 42 -8.55 -8.06 14.42
CA GLY A 42 -9.72 -7.37 15.00
C GLY A 42 -10.53 -6.68 13.90
N PHE A 43 -11.48 -5.85 14.34
CA PHE A 43 -12.24 -4.95 13.46
C PHE A 43 -11.67 -3.51 13.52
N ILE A 44 -10.35 -3.42 13.44
CA ILE A 44 -9.62 -2.15 13.38
C ILE A 44 -9.31 -1.81 11.92
N PHE A 45 -9.59 -0.58 11.52
CA PHE A 45 -9.51 -0.10 10.15
C PHE A 45 -8.79 1.26 10.10
N ASP A 46 -8.17 1.57 8.96
CA ASP A 46 -7.55 2.89 8.72
C ASP A 46 -8.59 4.00 8.58
N SER A 47 -9.83 3.66 8.16
CA SER A 47 -10.94 4.60 8.08
C SER A 47 -12.30 3.94 8.34
N ILE A 48 -13.25 4.75 8.87
CA ILE A 48 -14.63 4.30 9.05
C ILE A 48 -15.32 3.99 7.72
N ALA A 49 -14.95 4.69 6.65
CA ALA A 49 -15.47 4.42 5.30
C ALA A 49 -15.03 3.04 4.80
N GLY A 50 -13.77 2.64 5.01
CA GLY A 50 -13.27 1.31 4.71
C GLY A 50 -13.98 0.23 5.52
N ALA A 51 -14.24 0.48 6.81
CA ALA A 51 -14.98 -0.42 7.67
C ALA A 51 -16.42 -0.65 7.15
N LYS A 52 -17.14 0.42 6.85
CA LYS A 52 -18.53 0.36 6.37
C LYS A 52 -18.67 -0.24 4.98
N SER A 53 -17.68 -0.05 4.10
CA SER A 53 -17.70 -0.66 2.77
C SER A 53 -17.51 -2.18 2.82
N THR A 54 -16.73 -2.68 3.79
CA THR A 54 -16.47 -4.11 3.97
C THR A 54 -17.56 -4.80 4.78
N PHE A 55 -18.05 -4.13 5.83
CA PHE A 55 -19.05 -4.64 6.76
C PHE A 55 -20.18 -3.62 6.93
N PRO A 56 -21.19 -3.59 6.03
CA PRO A 56 -22.26 -2.59 6.05
C PRO A 56 -23.06 -2.52 7.36
N LYS A 57 -23.17 -3.65 8.07
CA LYS A 57 -23.85 -3.74 9.35
C LYS A 57 -22.89 -3.80 10.54
N LEU A 58 -21.73 -3.22 10.41
CA LEU A 58 -20.62 -3.31 11.38
C LEU A 58 -21.07 -3.01 12.81
N GLU A 59 -21.82 -1.93 13.03
CA GLU A 59 -22.24 -1.49 14.37
C GLU A 59 -23.21 -2.50 15.00
N ALA A 60 -24.20 -2.99 14.25
CA ALA A 60 -25.20 -3.93 14.74
C ALA A 60 -24.64 -5.35 14.93
N GLU A 61 -23.86 -5.83 13.96
CA GLU A 61 -23.45 -7.23 13.92
C GLU A 61 -22.10 -7.47 14.62
N VAL A 62 -21.25 -6.45 14.75
CA VAL A 62 -19.88 -6.60 15.26
C VAL A 62 -19.64 -5.77 16.51
N GLN A 63 -19.86 -4.45 16.47
CA GLN A 63 -19.46 -3.55 17.54
C GLN A 63 -20.37 -3.61 18.76
N GLN A 64 -21.68 -3.74 18.57
CA GLN A 64 -22.60 -3.84 19.70
C GLN A 64 -22.33 -5.12 20.52
N ASP A 65 -22.09 -4.96 21.82
CA ASP A 65 -21.74 -6.07 22.74
C ASP A 65 -20.56 -6.93 22.25
N ALA A 66 -19.56 -6.30 21.60
CA ALA A 66 -18.41 -6.99 20.99
C ALA A 66 -17.72 -7.98 21.95
N ALA A 67 -17.57 -7.60 23.22
CA ALA A 67 -16.95 -8.44 24.24
C ALA A 67 -17.66 -9.78 24.48
N LYS A 68 -18.96 -9.87 24.21
CA LYS A 68 -19.78 -11.08 24.38
C LYS A 68 -19.88 -11.92 23.09
N LYS A 69 -19.46 -11.39 21.95
CA LYS A 69 -19.60 -12.07 20.65
C LYS A 69 -18.48 -13.08 20.41
N PRO A 70 -18.79 -14.22 19.82
CA PRO A 70 -17.77 -15.18 19.41
C PRO A 70 -16.92 -14.62 18.26
N PRO A 71 -15.72 -15.14 18.04
CA PRO A 71 -14.93 -14.85 16.85
C PRO A 71 -15.70 -15.18 15.57
N ILE A 72 -15.51 -14.36 14.54
CA ILE A 72 -16.11 -14.53 13.21
C ILE A 72 -15.10 -15.27 12.34
N SER A 73 -15.49 -16.44 11.83
CA SER A 73 -14.68 -17.23 10.91
C SER A 73 -15.16 -17.02 9.47
N LEU A 74 -14.21 -16.82 8.56
CA LEU A 74 -14.45 -16.65 7.13
C LEU A 74 -13.38 -17.42 6.36
N GLU A 75 -13.78 -18.15 5.32
CA GLU A 75 -12.86 -18.73 4.35
C GLU A 75 -12.99 -18.00 3.02
N GLN A 76 -11.88 -17.45 2.50
CA GLN A 76 -11.86 -16.74 1.24
C GLN A 76 -10.49 -16.90 0.56
N ASN A 77 -10.49 -17.17 -0.74
CA ASN A 77 -9.28 -17.25 -1.57
C ASN A 77 -8.18 -18.18 -1.00
N GLY A 78 -8.58 -19.30 -0.35
CA GLY A 78 -7.67 -20.26 0.25
C GLY A 78 -7.12 -19.88 1.61
N ILE A 79 -7.60 -18.80 2.20
CA ILE A 79 -7.21 -18.31 3.53
C ILE A 79 -8.37 -18.50 4.51
N ASN A 80 -8.05 -19.02 5.71
CA ASN A 80 -8.98 -19.02 6.84
C ASN A 80 -8.75 -17.73 7.66
N TYR A 81 -9.77 -16.92 7.80
CA TYR A 81 -9.75 -15.71 8.63
C TYR A 81 -10.48 -15.95 9.95
N LEU A 82 -9.94 -15.42 11.02
CA LEU A 82 -10.53 -15.42 12.35
C LEU A 82 -10.53 -13.99 12.89
N TYR A 83 -11.67 -13.32 12.82
CA TYR A 83 -11.81 -11.95 13.29
C TYR A 83 -12.44 -11.89 14.68
N ILE A 84 -11.78 -11.19 15.59
CA ILE A 84 -12.26 -10.97 16.94
C ILE A 84 -13.06 -9.67 16.95
N PRO A 85 -14.35 -9.70 17.32
CA PRO A 85 -15.18 -8.49 17.40
C PRO A 85 -14.57 -7.47 18.36
N THR A 86 -14.58 -6.18 17.93
CA THR A 86 -14.15 -5.03 18.73
C THR A 86 -15.25 -3.98 18.77
N SER A 87 -15.38 -3.26 19.89
CA SER A 87 -16.39 -2.20 20.08
C SER A 87 -16.06 -0.92 19.30
N THR A 88 -14.85 -0.82 18.79
CA THR A 88 -14.36 0.32 18.01
C THR A 88 -13.68 -0.14 16.73
N THR A 89 -13.60 0.75 15.73
CA THR A 89 -12.80 0.57 14.52
C THR A 89 -11.44 1.26 14.59
N SER A 90 -11.19 2.06 15.62
CA SER A 90 -9.96 2.83 15.79
C SER A 90 -9.02 2.17 16.79
N LEU A 91 -7.76 1.96 16.38
CA LEU A 91 -6.75 1.38 17.26
C LEU A 91 -6.51 2.21 18.53
N SER A 92 -6.56 3.53 18.43
CA SER A 92 -6.35 4.43 19.58
C SER A 92 -7.46 4.37 20.61
N LEU A 93 -8.62 3.80 20.26
CA LEU A 93 -9.78 3.64 21.15
C LEU A 93 -10.02 2.18 21.53
N LEU A 94 -9.16 1.24 21.10
CA LEU A 94 -9.33 -0.18 21.36
C LEU A 94 -9.16 -0.47 22.86
N PRO A 95 -10.20 -1.00 23.56
CA PRO A 95 -10.10 -1.39 24.95
C PRO A 95 -9.05 -2.50 25.16
N HIS A 96 -8.35 -2.45 26.28
CA HIS A 96 -7.28 -3.40 26.59
C HIS A 96 -7.79 -4.86 26.68
N ASP A 97 -8.95 -5.09 27.22
CA ASP A 97 -9.56 -6.43 27.30
C ASP A 97 -9.91 -7.01 25.91
N GLU A 98 -10.31 -6.16 24.97
CA GLU A 98 -10.57 -6.56 23.58
C GLU A 98 -9.26 -6.87 22.84
N GLU A 99 -8.22 -6.07 23.06
CA GLU A 99 -6.86 -6.36 22.56
C GLU A 99 -6.34 -7.68 23.11
N TRP A 100 -6.54 -7.92 24.41
CA TRP A 100 -6.19 -9.18 25.10
C TRP A 100 -6.93 -10.39 24.51
N ARG A 101 -8.18 -10.23 24.09
CA ARG A 101 -8.93 -11.30 23.40
C ARG A 101 -8.29 -11.67 22.07
N ILE A 102 -7.80 -10.69 21.28
CA ILE A 102 -7.07 -10.95 20.03
C ILE A 102 -5.79 -11.75 20.34
N TYR A 103 -5.01 -11.32 21.34
CA TYR A 103 -3.79 -12.01 21.75
C TYR A 103 -4.07 -13.43 22.27
N THR A 104 -5.12 -13.61 23.06
CA THR A 104 -5.52 -14.94 23.55
C THR A 104 -5.92 -15.86 22.42
N ALA A 105 -6.68 -15.38 21.43
CA ALA A 105 -7.01 -16.13 20.23
C ALA A 105 -5.76 -16.54 19.46
N PHE A 106 -4.77 -15.65 19.31
CA PHE A 106 -3.48 -15.95 18.73
C PHE A 106 -2.77 -17.08 19.48
N CYS A 107 -2.59 -16.98 20.80
CA CYS A 107 -1.94 -18.01 21.61
C CYS A 107 -2.63 -19.36 21.52
N ARG A 108 -3.97 -19.38 21.47
CA ARG A 108 -4.77 -20.60 21.26
C ARG A 108 -4.47 -21.22 19.90
N GLN A 109 -4.38 -20.41 18.84
CA GLN A 109 -4.11 -20.91 17.50
C GLN A 109 -2.66 -21.39 17.32
N LEU A 110 -1.71 -20.88 18.07
CA LEU A 110 -0.36 -21.46 18.10
C LEU A 110 -0.37 -22.94 18.53
N ASN A 111 -1.29 -23.34 19.42
CA ASN A 111 -1.44 -24.72 19.86
C ASN A 111 -2.24 -25.58 18.88
N ILE A 112 -3.31 -25.03 18.27
CA ILE A 112 -4.25 -25.75 17.40
C ILE A 112 -3.73 -25.83 15.96
N PHE A 113 -3.43 -24.67 15.37
CA PHE A 113 -2.98 -24.57 13.98
C PHE A 113 -1.53 -25.00 13.82
N ARG A 114 -0.68 -24.75 14.84
CA ARG A 114 0.76 -25.08 14.87
C ARG A 114 1.49 -24.53 13.65
N PRO A 115 1.61 -23.19 13.53
CA PRO A 115 2.27 -22.59 12.39
C PRO A 115 3.76 -22.91 12.35
N ASP A 116 4.31 -22.99 11.15
CA ASP A 116 5.75 -23.06 10.92
C ASP A 116 6.39 -21.66 10.94
N VAL A 117 5.63 -20.62 10.55
CA VAL A 117 6.03 -19.23 10.57
C VAL A 117 4.85 -18.37 11.04
N CYS A 118 5.10 -17.40 11.90
CA CYS A 118 4.17 -16.31 12.19
C CYS A 118 4.58 -15.06 11.41
N MET A 119 3.60 -14.30 10.97
CA MET A 119 3.80 -13.05 10.24
C MET A 119 2.74 -12.04 10.65
N GLY A 120 3.06 -10.75 10.64
CA GLY A 120 2.09 -9.71 10.88
C GLY A 120 2.74 -8.35 11.05
N TYR A 121 1.93 -7.32 11.11
CA TYR A 121 2.36 -5.96 11.39
C TYR A 121 1.50 -5.34 12.49
N GLY A 122 1.95 -4.20 12.97
CA GLY A 122 1.38 -3.49 14.11
C GLY A 122 2.37 -3.53 15.25
N MET A 123 2.82 -2.35 15.66
CA MET A 123 3.70 -2.21 16.81
C MET A 123 2.87 -2.05 18.10
N ALA A 124 3.19 -1.18 18.97
CA ALA A 124 2.65 -1.10 20.31
C ALA A 124 2.96 -2.37 21.15
N LEU A 125 2.41 -2.40 22.34
CA LEU A 125 2.63 -3.52 23.28
C LEU A 125 2.14 -4.85 22.71
N PHE A 126 1.05 -4.83 21.96
CA PHE A 126 0.50 -6.02 21.31
C PHE A 126 1.50 -6.68 20.35
N GLY A 127 2.09 -5.92 19.42
CA GLY A 127 3.08 -6.45 18.49
C GLY A 127 4.29 -7.02 19.21
N THR A 128 4.79 -6.31 20.24
CA THR A 128 5.91 -6.77 21.06
C THR A 128 5.58 -8.11 21.76
N ALA A 129 4.37 -8.24 22.31
CA ALA A 129 3.92 -9.48 22.97
C ALA A 129 3.84 -10.65 21.97
N VAL A 130 3.33 -10.41 20.74
CA VAL A 130 3.27 -11.41 19.67
C VAL A 130 4.66 -11.89 19.29
N HIS A 131 5.61 -10.96 19.06
CA HIS A 131 6.98 -11.31 18.69
C HIS A 131 7.67 -12.12 19.81
N ALA A 132 7.56 -11.66 21.05
CA ALA A 132 8.13 -12.35 22.22
C ALA A 132 7.55 -13.76 22.38
N GLU A 133 6.24 -13.95 22.15
CA GLU A 133 5.62 -15.26 22.25
C GLU A 133 6.07 -16.20 21.12
N CYS A 134 6.22 -15.70 19.91
CA CYS A 134 6.81 -16.47 18.80
C CYS A 134 8.23 -16.91 19.15
N LYS A 135 9.07 -15.98 19.64
CA LYS A 135 10.44 -16.24 20.07
C LYS A 135 10.50 -17.30 21.17
N ARG A 136 9.67 -17.15 22.21
CA ARG A 136 9.58 -18.09 23.32
C ARG A 136 9.24 -19.51 22.88
N ARG A 137 8.40 -19.65 21.83
CA ARG A 137 8.01 -20.96 21.27
C ARG A 137 8.94 -21.46 20.18
N GLY A 138 9.98 -20.74 19.82
CA GLY A 138 10.88 -21.06 18.72
C GLY A 138 10.16 -21.08 17.37
N ILE A 139 9.11 -20.27 17.19
CA ILE A 139 8.41 -20.08 15.93
C ILE A 139 9.03 -18.89 15.24
N PRO A 140 9.60 -19.05 14.04
CA PRO A 140 10.13 -17.92 13.27
C PRO A 140 9.05 -16.86 13.03
N HIS A 141 9.45 -15.59 13.14
CA HIS A 141 8.58 -14.45 12.93
C HIS A 141 9.08 -13.57 11.77
N ALA A 142 8.20 -13.23 10.85
CA ALA A 142 8.45 -12.31 9.75
C ALA A 142 7.61 -11.03 9.90
N TYR A 143 8.22 -9.85 9.74
CA TYR A 143 7.55 -8.57 9.91
C TYR A 143 7.64 -7.72 8.63
N PRO A 144 6.50 -7.44 7.96
CA PRO A 144 6.45 -6.52 6.84
C PRO A 144 6.37 -5.06 7.30
N ILE A 145 7.22 -4.21 6.76
CA ILE A 145 7.19 -2.76 6.99
C ILE A 145 6.70 -2.09 5.72
N TYR A 146 5.44 -1.65 5.69
CA TYR A 146 4.78 -1.09 4.50
C TYR A 146 4.73 0.44 4.45
N ASN A 147 5.37 1.15 5.38
CA ASN A 147 5.42 2.61 5.37
C ASN A 147 6.78 3.13 5.84
N GLY A 148 7.14 4.33 5.40
CA GLY A 148 8.40 4.98 5.77
C GLY A 148 8.39 5.69 7.13
N ASN A 149 7.24 5.72 7.81
CA ASN A 149 7.05 6.45 9.06
C ASN A 149 6.96 5.54 10.28
N HIS A 150 7.42 4.28 10.16
CA HIS A 150 7.46 3.36 11.28
C HIS A 150 8.36 3.94 12.39
N PRO A 151 7.91 3.99 13.65
CA PRO A 151 8.76 4.44 14.75
C PRO A 151 9.98 3.52 14.90
N TYR A 152 11.06 4.06 15.43
CA TYR A 152 12.29 3.29 15.68
C TYR A 152 11.99 2.08 16.55
N TYR A 153 12.40 0.91 16.06
CA TYR A 153 12.32 -0.36 16.77
C TYR A 153 13.33 -1.34 16.13
N ASN A 154 14.03 -2.09 16.92
CA ASN A 154 15.10 -2.95 16.42
C ASN A 154 14.69 -4.38 16.05
N PHE A 155 13.43 -4.76 16.29
CA PHE A 155 12.84 -6.05 15.89
C PHE A 155 13.64 -7.30 16.31
N TRP A 156 14.18 -7.32 17.50
CA TRP A 156 15.05 -8.43 17.99
C TRP A 156 14.40 -9.81 17.92
N ASP A 157 13.09 -9.86 18.03
CA ASP A 157 12.31 -11.09 18.04
C ASP A 157 11.75 -11.45 16.66
N SER A 158 12.14 -10.73 15.62
CA SER A 158 11.80 -11.01 14.23
C SER A 158 12.98 -11.63 13.49
N ASP A 159 12.75 -12.75 12.79
CA ASP A 159 13.77 -13.45 12.03
C ASP A 159 13.92 -12.90 10.61
N LEU A 160 12.89 -12.23 10.10
CA LEU A 160 12.87 -11.63 8.77
C LEU A 160 12.14 -10.29 8.80
N LEU A 161 12.78 -9.25 8.28
CA LEU A 161 12.16 -7.97 7.97
C LEU A 161 12.08 -7.81 6.46
N PHE A 162 10.95 -7.37 5.95
CA PHE A 162 10.77 -7.13 4.53
C PHE A 162 9.83 -5.98 4.24
N THR A 163 9.88 -5.48 3.03
CA THR A 163 9.08 -4.36 2.54
C THR A 163 8.75 -4.58 1.08
N ASP A 164 8.03 -3.64 0.47
CA ASP A 164 7.65 -3.69 -0.94
C ASP A 164 8.72 -3.09 -1.86
N SER A 165 9.46 -2.02 -1.48
CA SER A 165 10.39 -1.31 -2.36
C SER A 165 11.86 -1.38 -1.92
N ILE A 166 12.76 -1.24 -2.89
CA ILE A 166 14.20 -1.08 -2.64
C ILE A 166 14.46 0.27 -1.96
N ALA A 167 13.77 1.34 -2.37
CA ALA A 167 13.88 2.65 -1.75
C ALA A 167 13.60 2.58 -0.24
N GLN A 168 12.61 1.79 0.17
CA GLN A 168 12.29 1.62 1.58
C GLN A 168 13.34 0.78 2.32
N THR A 169 13.95 -0.23 1.67
CA THR A 169 15.07 -0.95 2.28
C THR A 169 16.24 -0.01 2.57
N GLN A 170 16.55 0.88 1.65
CA GLN A 170 17.61 1.89 1.79
C GLN A 170 17.29 2.89 2.90
N LEU A 171 16.04 3.39 2.97
CA LEU A 171 15.60 4.28 4.03
C LEU A 171 15.86 3.69 5.42
N TYR A 172 15.39 2.46 5.66
CA TYR A 172 15.53 1.81 6.96
C TYR A 172 16.95 1.38 7.27
N ALA A 173 17.74 1.02 6.25
CA ALA A 173 19.17 0.75 6.43
C ALA A 173 19.95 2.00 6.88
N GLN A 174 19.66 3.15 6.29
CA GLN A 174 20.33 4.41 6.62
C GLN A 174 19.85 5.02 7.92
N ARG A 175 18.53 5.03 8.17
CA ARG A 175 17.92 5.68 9.33
C ARG A 175 18.02 4.84 10.60
N ASP A 176 17.71 3.55 10.51
CA ASP A 176 17.47 2.68 11.66
C ASP A 176 18.46 1.49 11.70
N HIS A 177 19.39 1.38 10.75
CA HIS A 177 20.34 0.28 10.61
C HIS A 177 19.66 -1.10 10.51
N LEU A 178 18.45 -1.15 9.93
CA LEU A 178 17.71 -2.38 9.71
C LEU A 178 18.02 -2.99 8.33
N ASN A 179 18.12 -4.32 8.28
CA ASN A 179 18.29 -5.06 7.04
C ASN A 179 16.94 -5.61 6.57
N LEU A 180 16.31 -4.91 5.63
CA LEU A 180 15.05 -5.31 5.02
C LEU A 180 15.31 -5.94 3.63
N GLN A 181 14.42 -6.86 3.25
CA GLN A 181 14.37 -7.41 1.89
C GLN A 181 13.16 -6.87 1.14
N ALA A 182 13.30 -6.56 -0.15
CA ALA A 182 12.21 -6.05 -0.97
C ALA A 182 11.48 -7.19 -1.70
N THR A 183 10.15 -7.27 -1.52
CA THR A 183 9.31 -8.26 -2.21
C THR A 183 8.81 -7.78 -3.57
N GLY A 184 8.61 -6.49 -3.75
CA GLY A 184 7.79 -5.92 -4.80
C GLY A 184 6.32 -5.82 -4.40
N ILE A 185 5.49 -5.36 -5.33
CA ILE A 185 4.07 -5.10 -5.13
C ILE A 185 3.21 -6.34 -5.45
N PHE A 186 2.08 -6.46 -4.77
CA PHE A 186 1.04 -7.45 -5.06
C PHE A 186 -0.21 -6.74 -5.59
N ILE A 187 -0.39 -6.77 -6.90
CA ILE A 187 -1.57 -6.21 -7.59
C ILE A 187 -2.27 -7.34 -8.32
N ASP A 188 -3.52 -7.56 -7.94
CA ASP A 188 -4.41 -8.45 -8.67
C ASP A 188 -4.90 -7.74 -9.95
N LYS A 189 -4.38 -8.14 -11.11
CA LYS A 189 -4.72 -7.53 -12.40
C LYS A 189 -6.22 -7.60 -12.67
N ASP A 190 -6.88 -8.68 -12.30
CA ASP A 190 -8.32 -8.86 -12.52
C ASP A 190 -9.17 -7.86 -11.71
N ALA A 191 -8.65 -7.36 -10.59
CA ALA A 191 -9.34 -6.37 -9.76
C ALA A 191 -9.11 -4.91 -10.22
N TYR A 192 -8.00 -4.62 -10.88
CA TYR A 192 -7.57 -3.24 -11.13
C TYR A 192 -7.47 -2.85 -12.61
N ILE A 193 -7.31 -3.81 -13.56
CA ILE A 193 -7.17 -3.47 -14.97
C ILE A 193 -8.56 -3.31 -15.59
N ALA A 194 -8.80 -2.14 -16.20
CA ALA A 194 -9.99 -1.84 -16.94
C ALA A 194 -9.94 -2.51 -18.34
N ASP A 195 -11.08 -3.01 -18.80
CA ASP A 195 -11.17 -3.65 -20.12
C ASP A 195 -11.18 -2.62 -21.27
N SER A 196 -11.63 -1.39 -20.98
CA SER A 196 -11.68 -0.26 -21.92
C SER A 196 -11.82 1.04 -21.13
N GLY A 197 -11.56 2.20 -21.78
CA GLY A 197 -11.70 3.49 -21.13
C GLY A 197 -11.83 4.65 -22.10
N SER A 198 -12.36 5.79 -21.61
CA SER A 198 -12.43 7.05 -22.35
C SER A 198 -11.15 7.88 -22.23
N HIS A 199 -10.36 7.66 -21.17
CA HIS A 199 -9.09 8.34 -20.90
C HIS A 199 -9.18 9.87 -21.02
N GLU A 200 -10.12 10.47 -20.28
CA GLU A 200 -10.43 11.90 -20.37
C GLU A 200 -9.72 12.77 -19.33
N TYR A 201 -9.33 12.17 -18.18
CA TYR A 201 -8.96 12.94 -17.00
C TYR A 201 -7.48 12.77 -16.62
N ILE A 202 -6.88 13.87 -16.15
CA ILE A 202 -5.67 13.86 -15.34
C ILE A 202 -6.14 13.55 -13.91
N THR A 203 -5.77 12.39 -13.38
CA THR A 203 -6.37 11.86 -12.14
C THR A 203 -5.38 11.88 -10.99
N MET A 204 -5.83 12.34 -9.83
CA MET A 204 -5.13 12.18 -8.55
C MET A 204 -6.02 11.45 -7.55
N ILE A 205 -5.45 10.45 -6.87
CA ILE A 205 -6.15 9.70 -5.82
C ILE A 205 -5.67 10.19 -4.46
N ASN A 206 -6.62 10.45 -3.54
CA ASN A 206 -6.36 10.94 -2.20
C ASN A 206 -5.67 12.33 -2.18
N PRO A 207 -6.36 13.42 -2.54
CA PRO A 207 -5.78 14.75 -2.77
C PRO A 207 -5.47 15.53 -1.47
N GLU A 208 -4.81 14.89 -0.48
CA GLU A 208 -4.33 15.56 0.73
C GLU A 208 -3.16 16.52 0.43
N PRO A 209 -2.91 17.59 1.23
CA PRO A 209 -1.74 18.45 1.05
C PRO A 209 -0.42 17.66 1.04
N ARG A 210 -0.21 16.74 1.99
CA ARG A 210 1.00 15.89 2.06
C ARG A 210 1.14 14.92 0.88
N LYS A 211 0.05 14.65 0.16
CA LYS A 211 0.06 13.87 -1.09
C LYS A 211 0.26 14.76 -2.32
N GLY A 212 0.48 16.06 -2.13
CA GLY A 212 0.74 17.01 -3.19
C GLY A 212 -0.52 17.64 -3.78
N GLY A 213 -1.60 17.75 -2.99
CA GLY A 213 -2.84 18.40 -3.40
C GLY A 213 -2.62 19.85 -3.88
N ALA A 214 -1.62 20.57 -3.35
CA ALA A 214 -1.24 21.91 -3.80
C ALA A 214 -0.67 21.90 -5.23
N ILE A 215 0.11 20.88 -5.61
CA ILE A 215 0.64 20.72 -6.97
C ILE A 215 -0.52 20.51 -7.96
N LEU A 216 -1.45 19.58 -7.65
CA LEU A 216 -2.64 19.38 -8.48
C LEU A 216 -3.45 20.67 -8.62
N ALA A 217 -3.71 21.36 -7.51
CA ALA A 217 -4.47 22.62 -7.52
C ALA A 217 -3.80 23.67 -8.40
N LYS A 218 -2.48 23.85 -8.28
CA LYS A 218 -1.73 24.79 -9.11
C LYS A 218 -1.78 24.44 -10.60
N LEU A 219 -1.57 23.17 -10.94
CA LEU A 219 -1.66 22.68 -12.33
C LEU A 219 -3.06 22.91 -12.91
N ALA A 220 -4.11 22.66 -12.12
CA ALA A 220 -5.49 22.86 -12.55
C ALA A 220 -5.80 24.36 -12.81
N LEU A 221 -5.28 25.28 -11.97
CA LEU A 221 -5.44 26.71 -12.19
C LEU A 221 -4.70 27.19 -13.44
N LEU A 222 -3.45 26.77 -13.63
CA LEU A 222 -2.66 27.16 -14.80
C LEU A 222 -3.24 26.58 -16.09
N ALA A 223 -3.76 25.37 -16.07
CA ALA A 223 -4.35 24.73 -17.24
C ALA A 223 -5.51 25.54 -17.84
N LYS A 224 -6.27 26.28 -17.06
CA LYS A 224 -7.39 27.11 -17.56
C LYS A 224 -6.95 28.20 -18.56
N ASN A 225 -5.75 28.74 -18.39
CA ASN A 225 -5.21 29.81 -19.20
C ASN A 225 -4.14 29.33 -20.20
N ASP A 226 -3.72 28.09 -20.14
CA ASP A 226 -2.73 27.53 -21.03
C ASP A 226 -3.37 27.03 -22.32
N PRO A 227 -2.92 27.49 -23.51
CA PRO A 227 -3.52 27.11 -24.80
C PRO A 227 -3.54 25.62 -25.08
N GLU A 228 -2.58 24.85 -24.56
CA GLU A 228 -2.45 23.41 -24.76
C GLU A 228 -3.28 22.60 -23.74
N LEU A 229 -3.58 23.17 -22.56
CA LEU A 229 -4.22 22.48 -21.45
C LEU A 229 -5.64 22.96 -21.14
N LYS A 230 -6.13 24.04 -21.74
CA LYS A 230 -7.43 24.66 -21.41
C LYS A 230 -8.65 23.73 -21.57
N ASN A 231 -8.52 22.67 -22.34
CA ASN A 231 -9.57 21.67 -22.53
C ASN A 231 -9.35 20.41 -21.67
N GLU A 232 -8.24 20.32 -20.94
CA GLU A 232 -7.95 19.17 -20.09
C GLU A 232 -8.78 19.23 -18.80
N LYS A 233 -9.26 18.08 -18.38
CA LYS A 233 -10.08 17.89 -17.18
C LYS A 233 -9.28 17.17 -16.11
N PHE A 234 -9.48 17.58 -14.88
CA PHE A 234 -8.88 16.90 -13.73
C PHE A 234 -9.93 16.10 -12.99
N LEU A 235 -9.54 14.93 -12.46
CA LEU A 235 -10.36 14.09 -11.61
C LEU A 235 -9.62 13.86 -10.29
N VAL A 236 -10.28 14.17 -9.18
CA VAL A 236 -9.78 13.76 -7.87
C VAL A 236 -10.67 12.68 -7.28
N VAL A 237 -10.06 11.64 -6.77
CA VAL A 237 -10.78 10.58 -6.05
C VAL A 237 -10.56 10.80 -4.55
N ASN A 238 -11.61 11.26 -3.87
CA ASN A 238 -11.60 11.42 -2.43
C ASN A 238 -11.44 10.06 -1.75
N SER A 239 -10.56 9.98 -0.76
CA SER A 239 -10.32 8.77 0.02
C SER A 239 -10.21 9.16 1.49
N ARG A 240 -9.03 9.04 2.13
CA ARG A 240 -8.79 9.64 3.44
C ARG A 240 -8.79 11.16 3.37
N GLY A 241 -8.26 11.72 2.27
CA GLY A 241 -8.31 13.15 1.96
C GLY A 241 -9.51 13.51 1.08
N ASN A 242 -9.94 14.76 1.20
CA ASN A 242 -11.02 15.37 0.41
C ASN A 242 -10.48 16.64 -0.23
N PHE A 243 -10.73 16.84 -1.53
CA PHE A 243 -10.19 17.98 -2.26
C PHE A 243 -10.74 19.33 -1.74
N GLY A 244 -12.03 19.39 -1.38
CA GLY A 244 -12.58 20.60 -0.80
C GLY A 244 -11.89 21.00 0.52
N SER A 245 -11.61 20.01 1.38
CA SER A 245 -10.83 20.24 2.60
C SER A 245 -9.40 20.66 2.31
N THR A 246 -8.79 20.11 1.27
CA THR A 246 -7.45 20.52 0.83
C THR A 246 -7.46 21.97 0.36
N VAL A 247 -8.40 22.35 -0.52
CA VAL A 247 -8.54 23.73 -0.99
C VAL A 247 -8.71 24.72 0.18
N SER A 248 -9.48 24.35 1.21
CA SER A 248 -9.73 25.22 2.37
C SER A 248 -8.50 25.54 3.21
N VAL A 249 -7.44 24.75 3.09
CA VAL A 249 -6.17 24.98 3.81
C VAL A 249 -5.06 25.52 2.92
N LEU A 250 -5.27 25.55 1.58
CA LEU A 250 -4.28 26.15 0.66
C LEU A 250 -4.09 27.63 0.92
N HIS A 251 -2.87 28.09 0.86
CA HIS A 251 -2.51 29.49 1.07
C HIS A 251 -1.30 29.92 0.22
N ASP A 252 -1.16 31.20 -0.01
CA ASP A 252 0.01 31.78 -0.64
C ASP A 252 1.21 31.80 0.33
N GLY A 253 2.39 32.14 -0.19
CA GLY A 253 3.62 32.17 0.62
C GLY A 253 3.60 33.15 1.79
N ASP A 254 2.71 34.11 1.77
CA ASP A 254 2.44 35.06 2.87
C ASP A 254 1.37 34.56 3.87
N GLY A 255 0.82 33.36 3.64
CA GLY A 255 -0.23 32.75 4.46
C GLY A 255 -1.65 33.16 4.08
N ALA A 256 -1.85 33.95 3.02
CA ALA A 256 -3.17 34.37 2.57
C ALA A 256 -3.96 33.21 1.95
N LYS A 257 -5.16 32.94 2.49
CA LYS A 257 -6.05 31.87 2.02
C LYS A 257 -6.99 32.39 0.93
N ASN A 258 -6.49 32.53 -0.28
CA ASN A 258 -7.21 33.11 -1.41
C ASN A 258 -7.95 32.08 -2.27
N TYR A 259 -7.85 30.78 -1.96
CA TYR A 259 -8.35 29.69 -2.79
C TYR A 259 -9.74 29.25 -2.33
N LYS A 260 -10.67 29.11 -3.30
CA LYS A 260 -12.05 28.67 -3.09
C LYS A 260 -12.37 27.55 -4.05
N PRO A 261 -13.28 26.60 -3.71
CA PRO A 261 -13.67 25.48 -4.56
C PRO A 261 -14.14 25.91 -5.96
N GLU A 262 -14.80 27.06 -6.09
CA GLU A 262 -15.33 27.59 -7.36
C GLU A 262 -14.21 27.94 -8.37
N MET A 263 -12.99 28.14 -7.90
CA MET A 263 -11.84 28.39 -8.76
C MET A 263 -11.39 27.15 -9.54
N PHE A 264 -11.84 25.97 -9.15
CA PHE A 264 -11.45 24.67 -9.67
C PHE A 264 -12.60 23.98 -10.43
N ASP A 265 -13.32 24.71 -11.28
CA ASP A 265 -14.43 24.23 -12.11
C ASP A 265 -14.03 23.18 -13.14
N ASN A 266 -12.73 23.09 -13.48
CA ASN A 266 -12.13 22.04 -14.30
C ASN A 266 -11.70 20.79 -13.51
N VAL A 267 -11.98 20.74 -12.20
CA VAL A 267 -11.68 19.58 -11.32
C VAL A 267 -12.97 18.89 -10.91
N SER A 268 -13.17 17.68 -11.41
CA SER A 268 -14.26 16.80 -11.01
C SER A 268 -13.88 16.01 -9.76
N MET A 269 -14.84 15.71 -8.88
CA MET A 269 -14.62 14.97 -7.64
C MET A 269 -15.40 13.66 -7.67
N ALA A 270 -14.70 12.53 -7.55
CA ALA A 270 -15.29 11.22 -7.29
C ALA A 270 -15.19 10.89 -5.80
N GLN A 271 -16.23 10.24 -5.27
CA GLN A 271 -16.19 9.71 -3.90
C GLN A 271 -15.30 8.48 -3.80
N ASN A 272 -14.92 8.12 -2.57
CA ASN A 272 -14.17 6.89 -2.32
C ASN A 272 -14.88 5.68 -2.94
N THR A 273 -14.12 4.87 -3.68
CA THR A 273 -14.64 3.69 -4.36
C THR A 273 -13.67 2.53 -4.27
N THR A 274 -14.19 1.31 -4.21
CA THR A 274 -13.42 0.07 -4.40
C THR A 274 -13.34 -0.34 -5.86
N ASN A 275 -14.18 0.24 -6.72
CA ASN A 275 -14.15 -0.01 -8.17
C ASN A 275 -13.10 0.88 -8.86
N MET A 276 -11.83 0.54 -8.66
CA MET A 276 -10.73 1.28 -9.26
C MET A 276 -10.63 1.11 -10.78
N LYS A 277 -11.16 0.02 -11.36
CA LYS A 277 -11.27 -0.14 -12.81
C LYS A 277 -12.00 1.03 -13.46
N ALA A 278 -13.13 1.46 -12.88
CA ALA A 278 -13.89 2.59 -13.40
C ALA A 278 -13.09 3.90 -13.36
N ILE A 279 -12.26 4.10 -12.34
CA ILE A 279 -11.40 5.28 -12.24
C ILE A 279 -10.30 5.23 -13.31
N TYR A 280 -9.60 4.09 -13.45
CA TYR A 280 -8.55 3.96 -14.46
C TYR A 280 -9.09 4.01 -15.89
N ALA A 281 -10.33 3.53 -16.13
CA ALA A 281 -11.01 3.69 -17.41
C ALA A 281 -11.20 5.16 -17.85
N LEU A 282 -11.32 6.08 -16.89
CA LEU A 282 -11.43 7.52 -17.12
C LEU A 282 -10.08 8.24 -17.14
N THR A 283 -9.02 7.62 -16.62
CA THR A 283 -7.73 8.27 -16.41
C THR A 283 -6.87 8.29 -17.67
N LYS A 284 -6.36 9.46 -18.04
CA LYS A 284 -5.43 9.71 -19.14
C LYS A 284 -3.98 9.79 -18.68
N VAL A 285 -3.75 10.47 -17.56
CA VAL A 285 -2.46 10.59 -16.85
C VAL A 285 -2.73 10.46 -15.37
N LEU A 286 -1.95 9.65 -14.66
CA LEU A 286 -1.99 9.64 -13.20
C LEU A 286 -1.00 10.66 -12.64
N LEU A 287 -1.45 11.44 -11.67
CA LEU A 287 -0.64 12.39 -10.91
C LEU A 287 -0.47 11.89 -9.47
N ALA A 288 0.78 11.65 -9.05
CA ALA A 288 1.11 11.21 -7.68
C ALA A 288 2.28 12.04 -7.09
N PRO A 289 2.06 13.32 -6.76
CA PRO A 289 3.08 14.28 -6.39
C PRO A 289 3.34 14.34 -4.87
N SER A 290 3.36 13.21 -4.18
CA SER A 290 3.51 13.15 -2.72
C SER A 290 4.76 13.85 -2.22
N VAL A 291 4.62 14.67 -1.19
CA VAL A 291 5.69 15.53 -0.63
C VAL A 291 6.61 14.69 0.28
N PRO A 292 7.91 14.51 -0.06
CA PRO A 292 8.79 13.54 0.62
C PRO A 292 8.92 13.73 2.13
N LYS A 293 9.12 14.96 2.62
CA LYS A 293 9.25 15.24 4.06
C LYS A 293 7.94 15.07 4.83
N ALA A 294 6.81 15.34 4.17
CA ALA A 294 5.50 15.25 4.80
C ALA A 294 4.93 13.82 4.76
N TRP A 295 5.29 13.05 3.73
CA TRP A 295 4.84 11.68 3.55
C TRP A 295 5.81 10.88 2.69
N HIS A 296 6.55 9.96 3.27
CA HIS A 296 7.37 9.01 2.51
C HIS A 296 6.49 7.91 1.92
N GLU A 297 6.59 7.70 0.60
CA GLU A 297 5.87 6.61 -0.07
C GLU A 297 6.63 5.29 0.05
N GLY A 298 6.03 4.30 0.70
CA GLY A 298 6.60 2.95 0.76
C GLY A 298 6.73 2.35 -0.64
N TRP A 299 5.64 2.36 -1.38
CA TRP A 299 5.60 1.94 -2.78
C TRP A 299 4.94 2.98 -3.68
N GLY A 300 3.66 3.26 -3.49
CA GLY A 300 2.84 4.08 -4.37
C GLY A 300 1.97 3.22 -5.31
N ARG A 301 1.16 2.33 -4.73
CA ARG A 301 0.28 1.39 -5.48
C ARG A 301 -0.43 2.00 -6.66
N VAL A 302 -0.96 3.23 -6.52
CA VAL A 302 -1.73 3.91 -7.56
C VAL A 302 -0.91 4.12 -8.85
N ALA A 303 0.41 4.34 -8.74
CA ALA A 303 1.28 4.47 -9.90
C ALA A 303 1.40 3.11 -10.64
N SER A 304 1.62 2.00 -9.91
CA SER A 304 1.66 0.68 -10.51
C SER A 304 0.32 0.26 -11.14
N GLU A 305 -0.79 0.56 -10.46
CA GLU A 305 -2.13 0.28 -10.99
C GLU A 305 -2.39 1.07 -12.27
N ALA A 306 -1.96 2.33 -12.35
CA ALA A 306 -2.08 3.15 -13.56
C ALA A 306 -1.23 2.58 -14.71
N VAL A 307 0.05 2.29 -14.50
CA VAL A 307 0.92 1.82 -15.59
C VAL A 307 0.54 0.42 -16.06
N LEU A 308 -0.01 -0.43 -15.20
CA LEU A 308 -0.62 -1.70 -15.61
C LEU A 308 -1.88 -1.51 -16.48
N ASN A 309 -2.58 -0.37 -16.35
CA ASN A 309 -3.66 0.07 -17.22
C ASN A 309 -3.16 0.84 -18.45
N ARG A 310 -1.85 0.87 -18.72
CA ARG A 310 -1.23 1.65 -19.80
C ARG A 310 -1.47 3.16 -19.69
N ILE A 311 -1.57 3.65 -18.47
CA ILE A 311 -1.72 5.06 -18.13
C ILE A 311 -0.36 5.56 -17.64
N PRO A 312 0.24 6.57 -18.27
CA PRO A 312 1.50 7.14 -17.83
C PRO A 312 1.32 7.82 -16.48
N ALA A 313 2.36 7.74 -15.63
CA ALA A 313 2.34 8.34 -14.32
C ALA A 313 3.30 9.55 -14.24
N LEU A 314 2.82 10.67 -13.70
CA LEU A 314 3.63 11.81 -13.31
C LEU A 314 3.76 11.80 -11.78
N VAL A 315 4.95 11.47 -11.28
CA VAL A 315 5.14 11.18 -9.86
C VAL A 315 6.23 12.07 -9.25
N ALA A 316 6.20 12.21 -7.92
CA ALA A 316 7.32 12.77 -7.19
C ALA A 316 8.48 11.75 -7.09
N LYS A 317 9.72 12.23 -7.07
CA LYS A 317 10.87 11.43 -6.60
C LYS A 317 10.75 11.25 -5.08
N ASN A 318 10.03 10.24 -4.68
CA ASN A 318 9.67 10.02 -3.28
C ASN A 318 9.50 8.53 -2.98
N GLY A 319 10.44 7.95 -2.26
CA GLY A 319 10.39 6.55 -1.85
C GLY A 319 10.24 5.62 -3.04
N GLY A 320 9.30 4.69 -2.97
CA GLY A 320 9.06 3.67 -3.98
C GLY A 320 8.30 4.13 -5.23
N LEU A 321 7.94 5.42 -5.40
CA LEU A 321 7.13 5.87 -6.54
C LEU A 321 7.82 5.64 -7.90
N GLU A 322 9.15 5.80 -7.98
CA GLU A 322 9.90 5.53 -9.21
C GLU A 322 9.88 4.03 -9.55
N GLU A 323 10.03 3.16 -8.55
CA GLU A 323 9.87 1.70 -8.72
C GLU A 323 8.42 1.36 -9.11
N ALA A 324 7.45 2.04 -8.53
CA ALA A 324 6.03 1.81 -8.78
C ALA A 324 5.60 2.15 -10.19
N MET A 325 6.16 3.18 -10.82
CA MET A 325 5.85 3.50 -12.21
C MET A 325 6.64 2.67 -13.22
N ALA A 326 7.68 1.93 -12.78
CA ALA A 326 8.45 0.97 -13.56
C ALA A 326 8.87 1.49 -14.95
N GLY A 327 9.34 2.75 -15.02
CA GLY A 327 9.76 3.40 -16.26
C GLY A 327 8.64 3.92 -17.17
N ALA A 328 7.37 3.70 -16.84
CA ALA A 328 6.23 4.16 -17.63
C ALA A 328 5.66 5.49 -17.12
N GLY A 329 6.53 6.48 -16.87
CA GLY A 329 6.14 7.77 -16.34
C GLY A 329 7.30 8.77 -16.29
N ILE A 330 7.07 9.91 -15.66
CA ILE A 330 8.08 10.92 -15.35
C ILE A 330 8.11 11.13 -13.84
N ALA A 331 9.33 11.11 -13.25
CA ALA A 331 9.55 11.44 -11.84
C ALA A 331 10.22 12.80 -11.71
N LEU A 332 9.68 13.67 -10.87
CA LEU A 332 10.18 15.03 -10.64
C LEU A 332 10.39 15.31 -9.15
N ASP A 333 11.33 16.20 -8.88
CA ASP A 333 11.47 16.76 -7.54
C ASP A 333 10.25 17.65 -7.21
N VAL A 334 9.76 17.54 -6.01
CA VAL A 334 8.71 18.41 -5.48
C VAL A 334 9.33 19.78 -5.16
N PRO A 335 8.64 20.91 -5.44
CA PRO A 335 9.11 22.22 -5.00
C PRO A 335 9.55 22.21 -3.54
N SER A 336 10.77 22.71 -3.27
CA SER A 336 11.39 22.63 -1.94
C SER A 336 10.58 23.31 -0.85
N THR A 337 9.82 24.34 -1.23
CA THR A 337 8.91 25.09 -0.35
C THR A 337 7.78 24.25 0.22
N LEU A 338 7.36 23.20 -0.50
CA LEU A 338 6.32 22.27 -0.04
C LEU A 338 6.82 21.26 1.00
N HIS A 339 8.13 21.08 1.14
CA HIS A 339 8.68 20.12 2.09
C HIS A 339 8.33 20.43 3.54
N ASP A 340 8.31 21.72 3.89
CA ASP A 340 8.02 22.19 5.25
C ASP A 340 6.57 22.67 5.38
N ASP A 341 5.93 23.00 4.25
CA ASP A 341 4.55 23.48 4.19
C ASP A 341 3.80 22.92 2.98
N PRO A 342 3.26 21.71 3.07
CA PRO A 342 2.58 21.05 1.96
C PRO A 342 1.27 21.72 1.51
N ALA A 343 0.73 22.66 2.30
CA ALA A 343 -0.47 23.42 1.97
C ALA A 343 -0.18 24.75 1.25
N ARG A 344 1.09 25.13 1.16
CA ARG A 344 1.50 26.31 0.40
C ARG A 344 1.25 26.10 -1.10
N MET A 345 0.67 27.09 -1.77
CA MET A 345 0.54 27.07 -3.23
C MET A 345 1.91 27.38 -3.87
N PRO A 346 2.44 26.50 -4.74
CA PRO A 346 3.72 26.76 -5.42
C PRO A 346 3.59 27.95 -6.39
N SER A 347 4.70 28.70 -6.60
CA SER A 347 4.77 29.75 -7.61
C SER A 347 4.72 29.18 -9.04
N ASP A 348 4.56 30.05 -10.04
CA ASP A 348 4.54 29.61 -11.45
C ASP A 348 5.90 29.03 -11.86
N GLU A 349 7.00 29.58 -11.35
CA GLU A 349 8.36 29.10 -11.58
C GLU A 349 8.60 27.74 -10.91
N GLU A 350 8.15 27.58 -9.68
CA GLU A 350 8.31 26.33 -8.93
C GLU A 350 7.57 25.16 -9.58
N ILE A 351 6.40 25.42 -10.18
CA ILE A 351 5.56 24.39 -10.80
C ILE A 351 5.86 24.13 -12.29
N ALA A 352 6.62 25.03 -12.94
CA ALA A 352 6.90 24.95 -14.38
C ALA A 352 7.42 23.57 -14.85
N PRO A 353 8.33 22.88 -14.14
CA PRO A 353 8.76 21.53 -14.54
C PRO A 353 7.63 20.52 -14.58
N TRP A 354 6.70 20.59 -13.62
CA TRP A 354 5.52 19.70 -13.54
C TRP A 354 4.52 19.99 -14.67
N LEU A 355 4.32 21.27 -15.00
CA LEU A 355 3.45 21.70 -16.09
C LEU A 355 3.98 21.19 -17.45
N GLU A 356 5.29 21.36 -17.67
CA GLU A 356 5.93 20.89 -18.90
C GLU A 356 5.91 19.37 -19.04
N ALA A 357 6.21 18.64 -17.97
CA ALA A 357 6.13 17.19 -17.95
C ALA A 357 4.69 16.68 -18.21
N LEU A 358 3.69 17.36 -17.65
CA LEU A 358 2.29 17.04 -17.92
C LEU A 358 1.95 17.22 -19.39
N LYS A 359 2.38 18.33 -20.03
CA LYS A 359 2.19 18.57 -21.45
C LYS A 359 2.84 17.48 -22.31
N GLN A 360 4.03 17.04 -21.94
CA GLN A 360 4.74 15.97 -22.65
C GLN A 360 3.98 14.65 -22.58
N LEU A 361 3.47 14.27 -21.40
CA LEU A 361 2.68 13.05 -21.23
C LEU A 361 1.37 13.09 -22.03
N LEU A 362 0.73 14.25 -22.11
CA LEU A 362 -0.52 14.42 -22.86
C LEU A 362 -0.31 14.38 -24.39
N LYS A 363 0.87 14.80 -24.87
CA LYS A 363 1.26 14.71 -26.30
C LYS A 363 1.67 13.30 -26.72
N ALA A 364 2.02 12.43 -25.77
CA ALA A 364 2.44 11.07 -26.05
C ALA A 364 1.29 10.25 -26.67
N LYS A 365 1.52 9.69 -27.87
CA LYS A 365 0.56 8.78 -28.51
C LYS A 365 0.61 7.41 -27.85
N ILE A 366 -0.22 7.20 -26.86
CA ILE A 366 -0.27 5.96 -26.08
C ILE A 366 -1.21 4.96 -26.74
N PRO A 367 -0.77 3.69 -26.97
CA PRO A 367 -1.63 2.68 -27.56
C PRO A 367 -2.80 2.31 -26.64
N SER A 368 -4.02 2.35 -27.17
CA SER A 368 -5.26 2.09 -26.42
C SER A 368 -5.64 0.60 -26.28
N LYS A 369 -4.87 -0.34 -26.87
CA LYS A 369 -5.19 -1.78 -26.83
C LYS A 369 -4.11 -2.57 -26.10
N ILE A 370 -4.53 -3.43 -25.17
CA ILE A 370 -3.69 -4.38 -24.44
C ILE A 370 -3.45 -5.61 -25.32
N PRO A 371 -2.20 -5.91 -25.77
CA PRO A 371 -1.89 -7.21 -26.36
C PRO A 371 -1.90 -8.29 -25.27
N SER A 372 -2.34 -9.50 -25.62
CA SER A 372 -2.30 -10.64 -24.68
C SER A 372 -0.85 -11.01 -24.36
N LEU A 373 -0.49 -10.92 -23.09
CA LEU A 373 0.83 -11.30 -22.56
C LEU A 373 0.99 -12.83 -22.56
N ARG A 374 1.33 -13.42 -23.70
CA ARG A 374 1.84 -14.79 -23.76
C ARG A 374 3.29 -14.74 -24.30
N GLY A 375 4.23 -14.98 -23.40
CA GLY A 375 5.63 -15.30 -23.69
C GLY A 375 6.62 -14.14 -23.69
N VAL A 376 7.14 -13.76 -22.52
CA VAL A 376 8.38 -12.96 -22.38
C VAL A 376 9.28 -13.64 -21.35
N SER A 377 10.52 -13.92 -21.75
CA SER A 377 11.55 -14.58 -20.94
C SER A 377 12.35 -13.60 -20.09
N GLU A 378 12.96 -14.13 -19.03
CA GLU A 378 13.73 -13.43 -17.99
C GLU A 378 14.94 -12.65 -18.53
N ALA A 379 15.09 -11.39 -18.13
CA ALA A 379 16.34 -10.65 -18.15
C ALA A 379 16.32 -9.44 -17.20
N ASN A 380 17.35 -9.33 -16.40
CA ASN A 380 17.90 -8.27 -15.54
C ASN A 380 17.00 -7.33 -14.70
N ASP A 381 17.35 -7.30 -13.38
CA ASP A 381 16.62 -6.72 -12.24
C ASP A 381 16.92 -5.24 -11.90
N GLU A 382 17.52 -4.43 -12.78
CA GLU A 382 17.76 -3.02 -12.49
C GLU A 382 16.58 -2.13 -12.86
N ALA A 383 16.12 -1.33 -11.91
CA ALA A 383 15.11 -0.30 -12.13
C ALA A 383 15.66 0.80 -13.04
N ILE A 384 15.05 1.01 -14.19
CA ILE A 384 15.45 2.05 -15.14
C ILE A 384 14.76 3.36 -14.73
N SER A 385 15.49 4.23 -14.04
CA SER A 385 15.13 5.63 -13.89
C SER A 385 15.52 6.39 -15.17
N LEU A 386 14.54 6.99 -15.85
CA LEU A 386 14.78 7.75 -17.07
C LEU A 386 14.91 9.24 -16.73
N THR A 387 15.93 9.89 -17.28
CA THR A 387 16.09 11.34 -17.16
C THR A 387 15.06 12.07 -18.06
N PHE A 388 14.75 13.30 -17.70
CA PHE A 388 13.83 14.18 -18.44
C PHE A 388 14.17 14.32 -19.94
N GLU A 389 15.46 14.29 -20.31
CA GLU A 389 15.92 14.38 -21.71
C GLU A 389 15.66 13.08 -22.49
N GLN A 390 15.77 11.93 -21.87
CA GLN A 390 15.46 10.64 -22.48
C GLN A 390 13.97 10.51 -22.83
N TRP A 391 13.14 11.25 -22.12
CA TRP A 391 11.69 11.31 -22.30
C TRP A 391 11.26 12.09 -23.55
N LYS A 392 11.98 13.13 -23.91
CA LYS A 392 11.68 14.01 -25.06
C LYS A 392 11.68 13.29 -26.41
N ALA A 393 12.31 12.12 -26.52
CA ALA A 393 12.52 11.39 -27.75
C ALA A 393 11.54 10.22 -27.99
N ALA A 394 10.53 10.00 -27.13
CA ALA A 394 9.73 8.77 -27.14
C ALA A 394 8.63 8.75 -28.20
N GLU A 395 8.74 7.87 -29.18
CA GLU A 395 7.68 7.55 -30.16
C GLU A 395 6.68 6.51 -29.58
N SER A 396 5.53 6.31 -30.25
CA SER A 396 4.44 5.41 -29.82
C SER A 396 4.88 3.95 -29.55
N SER A 397 5.86 3.45 -30.31
CA SER A 397 6.43 2.11 -30.14
C SER A 397 7.21 1.97 -28.83
N GLU A 398 7.88 3.04 -28.39
CA GLU A 398 8.66 3.08 -27.14
C GLU A 398 7.74 3.04 -25.92
N TRP A 399 6.60 3.73 -25.95
CA TRP A 399 5.60 3.66 -24.89
C TRP A 399 5.03 2.26 -24.71
N GLN A 400 4.76 1.57 -25.84
CA GLN A 400 4.35 0.18 -25.80
C GLN A 400 5.37 -0.68 -25.05
N ALA A 401 6.66 -0.55 -25.40
CA ALA A 401 7.74 -1.29 -24.79
C ALA A 401 7.86 -0.98 -23.28
N ARG A 402 7.68 0.29 -22.88
CA ARG A 402 7.71 0.70 -21.46
C ARG A 402 6.59 0.07 -20.66
N PHE A 403 5.36 0.06 -21.16
CA PHE A 403 4.24 -0.58 -20.47
C PHE A 403 4.36 -2.10 -20.41
N ASP A 404 4.93 -2.74 -21.44
CA ASP A 404 5.17 -4.17 -21.46
C ASP A 404 6.25 -4.54 -20.43
N GLU A 405 7.31 -3.74 -20.32
CA GLU A 405 8.34 -3.92 -19.31
C GLU A 405 7.80 -3.64 -17.90
N ALA A 406 6.99 -2.59 -17.72
CA ALA A 406 6.32 -2.34 -16.45
C ALA A 406 5.43 -3.52 -16.04
N ALA A 407 4.66 -4.09 -16.98
CA ALA A 407 3.83 -5.26 -16.70
C ALA A 407 4.65 -6.50 -16.31
N ARG A 408 5.88 -6.64 -16.81
CA ARG A 408 6.84 -7.68 -16.43
C ARG A 408 7.43 -7.43 -15.04
N LEU A 409 7.87 -6.20 -14.77
CA LEU A 409 8.49 -5.83 -13.48
C LEU A 409 7.50 -5.89 -12.33
N LEU A 410 6.24 -5.49 -12.56
CA LEU A 410 5.16 -5.47 -11.58
C LEU A 410 4.35 -6.78 -11.55
N ASP A 411 4.88 -7.86 -12.12
CA ASP A 411 4.18 -9.14 -12.12
C ASP A 411 4.07 -9.72 -10.72
N ILE A 412 2.85 -10.07 -10.33
CA ILE A 412 2.52 -10.60 -9.00
C ILE A 412 3.23 -11.94 -8.72
N GLY A 413 3.49 -12.73 -9.76
CA GLY A 413 4.23 -13.98 -9.66
C GLY A 413 5.67 -13.75 -9.18
N ARG A 414 6.35 -12.74 -9.72
CA ARG A 414 7.72 -12.36 -9.28
C ARG A 414 7.75 -11.95 -7.81
N SER A 415 6.80 -11.11 -7.38
CA SER A 415 6.69 -10.73 -5.97
C SER A 415 6.41 -11.94 -5.08
N THR A 416 5.59 -12.88 -5.57
CA THR A 416 5.30 -14.14 -4.88
C THR A 416 6.54 -15.02 -4.76
N ASP A 417 7.30 -15.18 -5.84
CA ASP A 417 8.51 -16.01 -5.88
C ASP A 417 9.59 -15.45 -4.93
N ARG A 418 9.80 -14.12 -4.93
CA ARG A 418 10.69 -13.47 -3.96
C ARG A 418 10.26 -13.71 -2.52
N THR A 419 8.97 -13.54 -2.23
CA THR A 419 8.43 -13.76 -0.88
C THR A 419 8.57 -15.23 -0.46
N MET A 420 8.29 -16.18 -1.34
CA MET A 420 8.52 -17.60 -1.07
C MET A 420 9.99 -17.90 -0.78
N ALA A 421 10.92 -17.38 -1.59
CA ALA A 421 12.35 -17.55 -1.37
C ALA A 421 12.82 -17.00 -0.01
N MET A 422 12.26 -15.88 0.45
CA MET A 422 12.53 -15.32 1.78
C MET A 422 11.98 -16.18 2.92
N LEU A 423 10.82 -16.82 2.71
CA LEU A 423 10.14 -17.62 3.74
C LEU A 423 10.63 -19.07 3.80
N GLU A 424 11.14 -19.63 2.71
CA GLU A 424 11.64 -21.03 2.68
C GLU A 424 12.64 -21.35 3.78
N PRO A 425 13.66 -20.53 4.07
CA PRO A 425 14.59 -20.79 5.18
C PRO A 425 13.89 -20.83 6.54
N LEU A 426 12.86 -20.03 6.74
CA LEU A 426 12.08 -20.01 8.00
C LEU A 426 11.23 -21.25 8.15
N PHE A 427 10.56 -21.70 7.08
CA PHE A 427 9.83 -22.97 7.06
C PHE A 427 10.77 -24.16 7.32
N ALA A 428 11.95 -24.17 6.69
CA ALA A 428 12.95 -25.21 6.87
C ALA A 428 13.53 -25.22 8.28
N LYS A 429 13.81 -24.04 8.86
CA LYS A 429 14.25 -23.90 10.25
C LYS A 429 13.28 -24.53 11.23
N ARG A 430 11.98 -24.28 11.07
CA ARG A 430 10.93 -24.85 11.93
C ARG A 430 10.78 -26.36 11.74
N ALA A 431 10.82 -26.85 10.49
CA ALA A 431 10.74 -28.26 10.18
C ALA A 431 11.91 -29.08 10.76
N SER A 432 13.10 -28.50 10.86
CA SER A 432 14.27 -29.16 11.45
C SER A 432 14.23 -29.24 12.98
N GLN A 433 13.41 -28.42 13.63
CA GLN A 433 13.25 -28.41 15.08
C GLN A 433 12.33 -29.59 15.48
N ASN A 434 12.83 -30.50 16.31
CA ASN A 434 12.00 -31.57 16.84
C ASN A 434 10.95 -30.99 17.81
N PRO A 435 9.66 -30.98 17.45
CA PRO A 435 8.62 -30.34 18.30
C PRO A 435 8.53 -30.96 19.70
N HIS A 436 8.85 -32.25 19.83
CA HIS A 436 8.80 -32.95 21.11
C HIS A 436 9.95 -32.54 22.05
N ILE A 437 11.13 -32.23 21.53
CA ILE A 437 12.25 -31.77 22.32
C ILE A 437 11.99 -30.33 22.81
N MET A 438 11.46 -29.49 21.95
CA MET A 438 11.11 -28.11 22.33
C MET A 438 9.99 -28.05 23.38
N LEU A 439 8.96 -28.90 23.24
CA LEU A 439 7.89 -29.01 24.22
C LEU A 439 8.41 -29.51 25.57
N LYS A 440 9.33 -30.50 25.60
CA LYS A 440 9.93 -31.00 26.84
C LYS A 440 10.81 -29.94 27.55
N GLY A 441 11.55 -29.12 26.80
CA GLY A 441 12.37 -28.06 27.38
C GLY A 441 11.58 -26.79 27.77
N GLN A 442 10.37 -26.63 27.27
CA GLN A 442 9.53 -25.46 27.45
C GLN A 442 8.19 -25.71 28.12
N LEU A 443 7.95 -26.91 28.66
CA LEU A 443 6.81 -27.16 29.52
C LEU A 443 6.94 -26.23 30.76
N ARG A 444 6.46 -25.01 30.57
CA ARG A 444 6.25 -24.05 31.65
C ARG A 444 4.77 -24.11 31.98
N PHE A 445 4.51 -24.12 33.26
CA PHE A 445 3.16 -24.03 33.77
C PHE A 445 2.61 -22.63 33.45
N GLY A 446 1.38 -22.55 33.03
CA GLY A 446 0.64 -21.31 32.97
C GLY A 446 0.46 -20.71 34.33
N PHE A 447 -0.08 -19.51 34.42
CA PHE A 447 -0.41 -18.84 35.69
C PHE A 447 -1.43 -19.64 36.52
N ASP A 448 -2.17 -20.56 35.91
CA ASP A 448 -3.11 -21.48 36.53
C ASP A 448 -2.46 -22.82 36.99
N GLY A 449 -1.15 -22.99 36.80
CA GLY A 449 -0.42 -24.20 37.12
C GLY A 449 -0.54 -25.33 36.12
N ASN A 450 -1.28 -25.16 35.00
CA ASN A 450 -1.42 -26.17 33.99
C ASN A 450 -0.27 -26.14 32.97
N PRO A 451 0.24 -27.29 32.48
CA PRO A 451 1.21 -27.34 31.42
C PRO A 451 0.58 -26.86 30.10
N TYR A 452 1.26 -26.01 29.37
CA TYR A 452 0.87 -25.60 28.03
C TYR A 452 1.11 -26.70 26.98
#